data_bae080efaa05634c460e90ec5faddf4e
#
_entry.id   bae080efaa05634c460e90ec5faddf4e
#
_cell.length_a   1.000
_cell.length_b   1.000
_cell.length_c   1.000
_cell.angle_alpha   90.00
_cell.angle_beta   90.00
_cell.angle_gamma   90.00
#
_symmetry.space_group_name_H-M   'P 1'
#
loop_
_entity.id
_entity.type
_entity.pdbx_description
1 polymer ?
#
loop_
_entity_poly.entity_id
_entity_poly.type
_entity_poly.pdbx_seq_one_letter_code
_entity_poly.pdbx_strand_id
1 'polypeptide(L)'
;MKKCLILAALLAAPAAQADSPFPLMRDIAGDRELPRPYGVGIDFFTLDQGYDIDSLAFSLPGVGGVDTDVIDVDNNVRESDIKFDVWVLPFLNVFGIFGHVSGDTAVDLSAVPLPLPVPLGTLDIEYSGQVFGGGATLAFAGEHWFTSLTGTYTKSDLSGDFDSDVKSVTWQPRVGYLNGPWVFFAGGYYIDTEEKHQGAIALPGLGSVPFDVTLQSNSKFNPSLGVYYRFTDHAETTLELGGGNGRQTTLLNFTWRFGG
;
A
#
# COMPACT_ATOMS: atom_id res chain seq x y z
N MET A 1 8.30 24.89 16.10
CA MET A 1 7.26 25.59 15.34
C MET A 1 7.74 26.20 14.00
N LYS A 2 8.81 25.71 13.34
CA LYS A 2 9.34 26.25 12.06
C LYS A 2 9.29 25.26 10.89
N LYS A 3 8.72 24.07 11.06
CA LYS A 3 8.69 23.00 10.02
C LYS A 3 7.39 22.90 9.22
N CYS A 4 6.31 23.58 9.62
CA CYS A 4 5.02 23.53 8.89
C CYS A 4 4.86 24.57 7.76
N LEU A 5 5.84 25.45 7.54
CA LEU A 5 5.71 26.54 6.56
C LEU A 5 6.18 26.16 5.14
N ILE A 6 6.85 25.03 4.97
CA ILE A 6 7.39 24.61 3.65
C ILE A 6 6.32 23.88 2.80
N LEU A 7 5.36 23.23 3.42
CA LEU A 7 4.30 22.51 2.68
C LEU A 7 3.27 23.46 2.03
N ALA A 8 3.04 24.63 2.62
CA ALA A 8 2.12 25.63 2.07
C ALA A 8 2.68 26.39 0.85
N ALA A 9 3.99 26.45 0.69
CA ALA A 9 4.62 27.15 -0.43
C ALA A 9 4.64 26.37 -1.74
N LEU A 10 4.53 25.03 -1.69
CA LEU A 10 4.43 24.18 -2.89
C LEU A 10 3.04 24.21 -3.54
N LEU A 11 2.01 24.58 -2.79
CA LEU A 11 0.63 24.72 -3.30
C LEU A 11 0.38 26.09 -3.96
N ALA A 12 1.30 27.05 -3.88
CA ALA A 12 1.17 28.40 -4.40
C ALA A 12 2.04 28.67 -5.63
N ALA A 13 2.56 27.63 -6.32
CA ALA A 13 3.14 27.84 -7.63
C ALA A 13 2.00 28.30 -8.57
N PRO A 14 2.10 29.49 -9.22
CA PRO A 14 1.14 29.87 -10.24
C PRO A 14 1.18 28.78 -11.29
N ALA A 15 0.05 28.10 -11.50
CA ALA A 15 -0.11 27.19 -12.59
C ALA A 15 0.16 28.02 -13.86
N ALA A 16 1.36 27.93 -14.38
CA ALA A 16 1.67 28.45 -15.68
C ALA A 16 0.71 27.75 -16.64
N GLN A 17 -0.23 28.52 -17.20
CA GLN A 17 -1.08 28.15 -18.32
C GLN A 17 -0.19 28.04 -19.57
N ALA A 18 0.76 27.12 -19.53
CA ALA A 18 1.48 26.70 -20.71
C ALA A 18 0.71 25.50 -21.27
N ASP A 19 0.34 25.54 -22.53
CA ASP A 19 -0.26 24.41 -23.23
C ASP A 19 0.57 23.16 -22.92
N SER A 20 0.01 22.25 -22.15
CA SER A 20 0.69 21.01 -21.79
C SER A 20 0.80 20.12 -23.03
N PRO A 21 1.98 19.52 -23.31
CA PRO A 21 2.10 18.53 -24.36
C PRO A 21 1.34 17.24 -24.02
N PHE A 22 0.95 17.06 -22.75
CA PHE A 22 0.24 15.86 -22.29
C PHE A 22 -1.27 16.10 -22.12
N PRO A 23 -2.05 15.01 -22.24
CA PRO A 23 -1.67 13.71 -22.78
C PRO A 23 -1.31 13.80 -24.27
N LEU A 24 -0.35 13.00 -24.70
CA LEU A 24 -0.06 12.81 -26.11
C LEU A 24 -1.23 12.08 -26.79
N MET A 25 -1.37 12.24 -28.13
CA MET A 25 -2.40 11.52 -28.91
C MET A 25 -3.82 11.80 -28.42
N ARG A 26 -4.14 13.04 -28.05
CA ARG A 26 -5.47 13.46 -27.55
C ARG A 26 -6.61 13.09 -28.51
N ASP A 27 -6.35 13.07 -29.81
CA ASP A 27 -7.33 12.73 -30.85
C ASP A 27 -7.95 11.34 -30.70
N ILE A 28 -7.24 10.41 -30.02
CA ILE A 28 -7.77 9.06 -29.75
C ILE A 28 -8.96 9.09 -28.79
N ALA A 29 -9.05 10.11 -27.94
CA ALA A 29 -10.17 10.26 -27.01
C ALA A 29 -11.47 10.69 -27.69
N GLY A 30 -11.40 11.21 -28.93
CA GLY A 30 -12.55 11.79 -29.62
C GLY A 30 -13.11 13.00 -28.85
N ASP A 31 -14.44 13.06 -28.72
CA ASP A 31 -15.14 14.16 -28.02
C ASP A 31 -15.17 14.01 -26.49
N ARG A 32 -14.38 13.07 -25.91
CA ARG A 32 -14.39 12.85 -24.48
C ARG A 32 -13.53 13.88 -23.75
N GLU A 33 -14.08 14.37 -22.65
CA GLU A 33 -13.34 15.22 -21.73
C GLU A 33 -12.21 14.40 -21.05
N LEU A 34 -10.97 14.82 -21.23
CA LEU A 34 -9.80 14.21 -20.62
C LEU A 34 -9.51 14.88 -19.26
N PRO A 35 -9.01 14.11 -18.26
CA PRO A 35 -8.54 14.71 -17.04
C PRO A 35 -7.34 15.63 -17.33
N ARG A 36 -7.13 16.62 -16.45
CA ARG A 36 -5.91 17.43 -16.51
C ARG A 36 -4.68 16.54 -16.37
N PRO A 37 -3.63 16.82 -17.16
CA PRO A 37 -2.55 15.84 -17.34
C PRO A 37 -1.68 15.59 -16.11
N TYR A 38 -1.49 16.55 -15.24
CA TYR A 38 -0.63 16.40 -14.07
C TYR A 38 -1.45 16.30 -12.80
N GLY A 39 -1.03 15.44 -11.88
CA GLY A 39 -1.63 15.27 -10.57
C GLY A 39 -0.60 15.30 -9.44
N VAL A 40 -1.00 15.89 -8.33
CA VAL A 40 -0.33 15.75 -7.03
C VAL A 40 -1.37 15.27 -6.03
N GLY A 41 -1.13 14.12 -5.45
CA GLY A 41 -2.07 13.48 -4.53
C GLY A 41 -1.44 13.17 -3.18
N ILE A 42 -2.32 12.89 -2.23
CA ILE A 42 -1.98 12.30 -0.93
C ILE A 42 -2.82 11.04 -0.80
N ASP A 43 -2.16 9.92 -0.52
CA ASP A 43 -2.78 8.64 -0.28
C ASP A 43 -2.63 8.26 1.20
N PHE A 44 -3.71 7.73 1.78
CA PHE A 44 -3.71 7.06 3.08
C PHE A 44 -4.17 5.63 2.84
N PHE A 45 -3.32 4.70 3.16
CA PHE A 45 -3.60 3.29 2.98
C PHE A 45 -3.46 2.55 4.31
N THR A 46 -4.41 1.65 4.59
CA THR A 46 -4.32 0.72 5.71
C THR A 46 -4.51 -0.70 5.21
N LEU A 47 -3.76 -1.61 5.82
CA LEU A 47 -3.83 -3.03 5.55
C LEU A 47 -3.79 -3.77 6.88
N ASP A 48 -4.77 -4.63 7.10
CA ASP A 48 -4.85 -5.58 8.21
C ASP A 48 -4.90 -6.98 7.59
N GLN A 49 -3.96 -7.85 7.95
CA GLN A 49 -3.86 -9.18 7.36
C GLN A 49 -3.15 -10.18 8.28
N GLY A 50 -3.55 -11.46 8.16
CA GLY A 50 -2.82 -12.59 8.72
C GLY A 50 -1.67 -13.05 7.81
N TYR A 51 -0.65 -13.63 8.41
CA TYR A 51 0.47 -14.26 7.71
C TYR A 51 0.62 -15.71 8.11
N ASP A 52 1.02 -16.54 7.14
CA ASP A 52 1.59 -17.86 7.40
C ASP A 52 3.11 -17.74 7.49
N ILE A 53 3.73 -18.47 8.40
CA ILE A 53 5.18 -18.52 8.52
C ILE A 53 5.69 -19.58 7.56
N ASP A 54 6.34 -19.16 6.47
CA ASP A 54 6.95 -20.07 5.50
C ASP A 54 8.21 -20.73 6.06
N SER A 55 9.03 -19.96 6.78
CA SER A 55 10.21 -20.47 7.46
C SER A 55 10.53 -19.67 8.72
N LEU A 56 10.92 -20.39 9.79
CA LEU A 56 11.31 -19.80 11.06
C LEU A 56 12.57 -20.51 11.58
N ALA A 57 13.65 -19.79 11.76
CA ALA A 57 14.86 -20.27 12.36
C ALA A 57 15.16 -19.53 13.68
N PHE A 58 15.12 -20.28 14.77
CA PHE A 58 15.63 -19.80 16.07
C PHE A 58 17.00 -20.42 16.37
N SER A 59 17.95 -19.58 16.78
CA SER A 59 19.24 -20.06 17.27
C SER A 59 19.17 -20.45 18.75
N LEU A 60 18.28 -21.40 19.10
CA LEU A 60 18.14 -21.91 20.47
C LEU A 60 18.75 -23.31 20.57
N PRO A 61 19.72 -23.53 21.49
CA PRO A 61 20.26 -24.86 21.75
C PRO A 61 19.16 -25.79 22.28
N GLY A 62 18.94 -26.92 21.61
CA GLY A 62 18.00 -27.96 22.07
C GLY A 62 16.55 -27.79 21.63
N VAL A 63 16.21 -26.75 20.87
CA VAL A 63 14.93 -26.60 20.20
C VAL A 63 15.09 -27.16 18.80
N GLY A 64 14.44 -28.29 18.52
CA GLY A 64 14.22 -28.79 17.15
C GLY A 64 13.29 -27.86 16.38
N GLY A 65 12.99 -28.17 15.13
CA GLY A 65 12.07 -27.35 14.33
C GLY A 65 10.76 -27.05 15.09
N VAL A 66 10.38 -25.79 15.13
CA VAL A 66 9.09 -25.33 15.68
C VAL A 66 8.04 -25.60 14.63
N ASP A 67 6.91 -26.17 15.04
CA ASP A 67 5.74 -26.29 14.17
C ASP A 67 5.16 -24.87 13.97
N THR A 68 5.33 -24.34 12.78
CA THR A 68 4.91 -22.97 12.44
C THR A 68 3.39 -22.84 12.22
N ASP A 69 2.70 -23.96 11.97
CA ASP A 69 1.25 -23.98 11.71
C ASP A 69 0.41 -23.63 12.97
N VAL A 70 1.03 -23.62 14.15
CA VAL A 70 0.37 -23.27 15.41
C VAL A 70 0.62 -21.81 15.85
N ILE A 71 1.32 -21.04 15.02
CA ILE A 71 1.68 -19.65 15.31
C ILE A 71 0.77 -18.72 14.48
N ASP A 72 -0.10 -17.98 15.15
CA ASP A 72 -0.89 -16.94 14.52
C ASP A 72 -0.06 -15.65 14.43
N VAL A 73 -0.06 -15.04 13.24
CA VAL A 73 0.62 -13.77 12.96
C VAL A 73 -0.36 -12.79 12.34
N ASP A 74 -0.66 -11.73 13.08
CA ASP A 74 -1.48 -10.62 12.61
C ASP A 74 -0.62 -9.38 12.38
N ASN A 75 -0.82 -8.71 11.25
CA ASN A 75 -0.07 -7.52 10.88
C ASN A 75 -0.99 -6.38 10.47
N ASN A 76 -0.78 -5.21 11.06
CA ASN A 76 -1.48 -3.99 10.76
C ASN A 76 -0.52 -2.96 10.18
N VAL A 77 -0.79 -2.48 8.97
CA VAL A 77 0.05 -1.52 8.25
C VAL A 77 -0.72 -0.23 8.00
N ARG A 78 -0.05 0.89 8.18
CA ARG A 78 -0.54 2.24 7.85
C ARG A 78 0.50 2.96 7.01
N GLU A 79 0.08 3.42 5.85
CA GLU A 79 0.94 4.12 4.89
C GLU A 79 0.34 5.49 4.55
N SER A 80 1.19 6.48 4.39
CA SER A 80 0.81 7.83 3.98
C SER A 80 1.80 8.34 2.94
N ASP A 81 1.32 8.58 1.73
CA ASP A 81 2.15 8.89 0.57
C ASP A 81 1.78 10.21 -0.08
N ILE A 82 2.80 10.83 -0.68
CA ILE A 82 2.63 11.83 -1.71
C ILE A 82 2.82 11.14 -3.05
N LYS A 83 1.84 11.32 -3.93
CA LYS A 83 1.82 10.79 -5.29
C LYS A 83 1.94 11.91 -6.31
N PHE A 84 2.80 11.73 -7.31
CA PHE A 84 2.91 12.60 -8.49
C PHE A 84 2.57 11.76 -9.70
N ASP A 85 1.62 12.22 -10.51
CA ASP A 85 1.18 11.48 -11.68
C ASP A 85 1.10 12.34 -12.94
N VAL A 86 1.19 11.67 -14.09
CA VAL A 86 0.99 12.26 -15.39
C VAL A 86 0.20 11.34 -16.31
N TRP A 87 -0.84 11.87 -16.94
CA TRP A 87 -1.51 11.22 -18.06
C TRP A 87 -0.65 11.38 -19.32
N VAL A 88 0.18 10.38 -19.61
CA VAL A 88 1.07 10.38 -20.78
C VAL A 88 0.27 10.19 -22.07
N LEU A 89 -0.73 9.31 -22.03
CA LEU A 89 -1.71 9.06 -23.09
C LEU A 89 -3.13 9.18 -22.53
N PRO A 90 -4.16 9.35 -23.34
CA PRO A 90 -5.55 9.41 -22.85
C PRO A 90 -6.00 8.22 -22.00
N PHE A 91 -5.32 7.11 -22.13
CA PHE A 91 -5.61 5.85 -21.43
C PHE A 91 -4.47 5.36 -20.51
N LEU A 92 -3.35 6.09 -20.44
CA LEU A 92 -2.17 5.71 -19.66
C LEU A 92 -1.74 6.83 -18.72
N ASN A 93 -1.88 6.59 -17.43
CA ASN A 93 -1.31 7.40 -16.36
C ASN A 93 -0.07 6.71 -15.80
N VAL A 94 0.99 7.48 -15.52
CA VAL A 94 2.22 7.00 -14.87
C VAL A 94 2.44 7.83 -13.62
N PHE A 95 2.87 7.19 -12.53
CA PHE A 95 3.03 7.87 -11.26
C PHE A 95 4.24 7.40 -10.47
N GLY A 96 4.71 8.28 -9.58
CA GLY A 96 5.66 7.99 -8.52
C GLY A 96 5.04 8.29 -7.16
N ILE A 97 5.44 7.51 -6.17
CA ILE A 97 5.00 7.67 -4.77
C ILE A 97 6.23 7.78 -3.86
N PHE A 98 6.08 8.56 -2.81
CA PHE A 98 7.04 8.68 -1.72
C PHE A 98 6.29 8.97 -0.43
N GLY A 99 6.56 8.19 0.61
CA GLY A 99 5.84 8.34 1.84
C GLY A 99 6.47 7.66 3.05
N HIS A 100 5.63 7.44 4.03
CA HIS A 100 5.97 6.83 5.29
C HIS A 100 5.02 5.68 5.58
N VAL A 101 5.59 4.56 6.00
CA VAL A 101 4.87 3.38 6.45
C VAL A 101 5.17 3.11 7.91
N SER A 102 4.18 2.68 8.65
CA SER A 102 4.31 2.18 10.01
C SER A 102 3.39 0.97 10.19
N GLY A 103 3.78 0.05 11.05
CA GLY A 103 2.97 -1.12 11.34
C GLY A 103 3.34 -1.76 12.65
N ASP A 104 2.46 -2.66 13.05
CA ASP A 104 2.63 -3.54 14.19
C ASP A 104 2.28 -4.97 13.79
N THR A 105 3.11 -5.91 14.23
CA THR A 105 2.90 -7.35 14.01
C THR A 105 2.78 -8.04 15.36
N ALA A 106 1.65 -8.71 15.59
CA ALA A 106 1.42 -9.54 16.76
C ALA A 106 1.68 -11.01 16.41
N VAL A 107 2.61 -11.66 17.11
CA VAL A 107 2.97 -13.07 16.94
C VAL A 107 2.54 -13.84 18.17
N ASP A 108 1.54 -14.70 18.09
CA ASP A 108 1.10 -15.53 19.22
C ASP A 108 1.93 -16.81 19.32
N LEU A 109 2.83 -16.81 20.31
CA LEU A 109 3.70 -17.92 20.63
C LEU A 109 3.15 -18.83 21.74
N SER A 110 1.93 -18.61 22.21
CA SER A 110 1.36 -19.33 23.39
C SER A 110 1.20 -20.82 23.14
N ALA A 111 0.97 -21.24 21.90
CA ALA A 111 0.81 -22.63 21.49
C ALA A 111 2.14 -23.36 21.18
N VAL A 112 3.28 -22.64 21.16
CA VAL A 112 4.58 -23.22 20.83
C VAL A 112 5.12 -24.02 22.02
N PRO A 113 5.34 -25.35 21.89
CA PRO A 113 5.83 -26.19 22.98
C PRO A 113 7.35 -26.03 23.17
N LEU A 114 7.75 -24.94 23.80
CA LEU A 114 9.16 -24.74 24.16
C LEU A 114 9.48 -25.39 25.51
N PRO A 115 10.69 -25.91 25.69
CA PRO A 115 11.16 -26.48 26.98
C PRO A 115 11.50 -25.35 27.96
N LEU A 116 10.61 -24.38 28.11
CA LEU A 116 10.77 -23.22 29.00
C LEU A 116 9.86 -23.35 30.22
N PRO A 117 10.27 -22.84 31.39
CA PRO A 117 9.46 -22.88 32.59
C PRO A 117 8.25 -21.92 32.56
N VAL A 118 8.15 -21.07 31.57
CA VAL A 118 7.09 -20.05 31.38
C VAL A 118 6.60 -20.13 29.97
N PRO A 119 5.28 -20.18 29.71
CA PRO A 119 4.74 -20.08 28.36
C PRO A 119 5.10 -18.72 27.77
N LEU A 120 5.46 -18.70 26.50
CA LEU A 120 5.59 -17.46 25.75
C LEU A 120 4.18 -16.92 25.49
N GLY A 121 4.00 -15.61 25.59
CA GLY A 121 2.78 -14.92 25.24
C GLY A 121 2.83 -14.42 23.79
N THR A 122 2.01 -13.41 23.50
CA THR A 122 2.07 -12.66 22.25
C THR A 122 3.31 -11.76 22.26
N LEU A 123 4.02 -11.74 21.15
CA LEU A 123 5.12 -10.83 20.88
C LEU A 123 4.62 -9.72 19.97
N ASP A 124 4.63 -8.49 20.47
CA ASP A 124 4.29 -7.31 19.67
C ASP A 124 5.58 -6.71 19.11
N ILE A 125 5.59 -6.48 17.79
CA ILE A 125 6.73 -5.98 17.02
C ILE A 125 6.29 -4.71 16.31
N GLU A 126 6.92 -3.58 16.63
CA GLU A 126 6.64 -2.30 15.99
C GLU A 126 7.72 -1.95 14.97
N TYR A 127 7.31 -1.41 13.84
CA TYR A 127 8.21 -0.96 12.80
C TYR A 127 7.69 0.29 12.09
N SER A 128 8.62 1.04 11.52
CA SER A 128 8.28 2.18 10.67
C SER A 128 9.40 2.47 9.68
N GLY A 129 9.08 3.17 8.60
CA GLY A 129 10.09 3.49 7.61
C GLY A 129 9.61 4.39 6.49
N GLN A 130 10.46 4.53 5.49
CA GLN A 130 10.16 5.25 4.26
C GLN A 130 9.73 4.26 3.18
N VAL A 131 8.71 4.65 2.42
CA VAL A 131 8.29 3.92 1.23
C VAL A 131 8.50 4.80 0.00
N PHE A 132 8.97 4.20 -1.08
CA PHE A 132 9.06 4.82 -2.38
C PHE A 132 8.76 3.80 -3.47
N GLY A 133 8.20 4.30 -4.54
CA GLY A 133 7.79 3.44 -5.63
C GLY A 133 7.19 4.19 -6.79
N GLY A 134 6.52 3.45 -7.63
CA GLY A 134 5.80 4.01 -8.76
C GLY A 134 5.05 2.94 -9.53
N GLY A 135 4.29 3.40 -10.50
CA GLY A 135 3.45 2.50 -11.26
C GLY A 135 2.81 3.16 -12.46
N ALA A 136 1.89 2.41 -13.04
CA ALA A 136 1.09 2.88 -14.15
C ALA A 136 -0.35 2.39 -14.05
N THR A 137 -1.26 3.19 -14.56
CA THR A 137 -2.69 2.85 -14.69
C THR A 137 -3.07 2.89 -16.16
N LEU A 138 -3.59 1.77 -16.65
CA LEU A 138 -4.35 1.73 -17.90
C LEU A 138 -5.83 1.94 -17.56
N ALA A 139 -6.48 2.91 -18.20
CA ALA A 139 -7.88 3.22 -17.95
C ALA A 139 -8.63 3.44 -19.27
N PHE A 140 -9.81 2.86 -19.35
CA PHE A 140 -10.72 3.01 -20.48
C PHE A 140 -12.11 3.32 -19.96
N ALA A 141 -12.79 4.26 -20.60
CA ALA A 141 -14.15 4.65 -20.24
C ALA A 141 -15.07 4.60 -21.44
N GLY A 142 -16.31 4.15 -21.22
CA GLY A 142 -17.44 4.34 -22.12
C GLY A 142 -18.28 5.54 -21.70
N GLU A 143 -19.53 5.55 -22.10
CA GLU A 143 -20.49 6.61 -21.73
C GLU A 143 -20.88 6.53 -20.25
N HIS A 144 -21.11 5.32 -19.75
CA HIS A 144 -21.58 5.07 -18.38
C HIS A 144 -20.72 4.05 -17.61
N TRP A 145 -19.64 3.58 -18.19
CA TRP A 145 -18.79 2.58 -17.55
C TRP A 145 -17.31 2.93 -17.71
N PHE A 146 -16.51 2.42 -16.81
CA PHE A 146 -15.05 2.43 -16.94
C PHE A 146 -14.45 1.11 -16.50
N THR A 147 -13.23 0.86 -16.96
CA THR A 147 -12.35 -0.17 -16.43
C THR A 147 -10.95 0.38 -16.32
N SER A 148 -10.22 -0.08 -15.31
CA SER A 148 -8.80 0.25 -15.15
C SER A 148 -8.02 -0.91 -14.57
N LEU A 149 -6.73 -0.91 -14.86
CA LEU A 149 -5.74 -1.78 -14.25
C LEU A 149 -4.55 -0.94 -13.82
N THR A 150 -4.30 -0.91 -12.52
CA THR A 150 -3.13 -0.25 -11.96
C THR A 150 -2.11 -1.29 -11.54
N GLY A 151 -0.86 -1.11 -11.94
CA GLY A 151 0.29 -1.86 -11.47
C GLY A 151 1.20 -0.93 -10.68
N THR A 152 1.60 -1.33 -9.47
CA THR A 152 2.48 -0.55 -8.59
C THR A 152 3.62 -1.42 -8.08
N TYR A 153 4.83 -0.87 -8.05
CA TYR A 153 5.98 -1.45 -7.37
C TYR A 153 6.44 -0.50 -6.28
N THR A 154 6.61 -1.02 -5.07
CA THR A 154 7.12 -0.27 -3.93
C THR A 154 8.31 -0.98 -3.27
N LYS A 155 9.16 -0.18 -2.68
CA LYS A 155 10.21 -0.62 -1.77
C LYS A 155 10.09 0.21 -0.48
N SER A 156 10.12 -0.49 0.66
CA SER A 156 10.11 0.12 1.98
C SER A 156 11.38 -0.27 2.72
N ASP A 157 12.06 0.72 3.28
CA ASP A 157 13.17 0.52 4.21
C ASP A 157 12.60 0.69 5.62
N LEU A 158 12.47 -0.41 6.35
CA LEU A 158 11.85 -0.47 7.68
C LEU A 158 12.90 -0.59 8.77
N SER A 159 12.64 0.08 9.88
CA SER A 159 13.43 0.00 11.12
C SER A 159 12.50 0.02 12.33
N GLY A 160 12.98 -0.53 13.45
CA GLY A 160 12.22 -0.65 14.68
C GLY A 160 12.82 -1.75 15.54
N ASP A 161 12.03 -2.73 15.93
CA ASP A 161 12.51 -3.91 16.66
C ASP A 161 13.39 -4.81 15.78
N PHE A 162 13.32 -4.63 14.46
CA PHE A 162 14.19 -5.24 13.46
C PHE A 162 14.38 -4.33 12.24
N ASP A 163 15.43 -4.59 11.47
CA ASP A 163 15.66 -3.96 10.18
C ASP A 163 15.13 -4.88 9.07
N SER A 164 14.38 -4.32 8.12
CA SER A 164 13.82 -5.06 7.01
C SER A 164 13.72 -4.23 5.73
N ASP A 165 14.01 -4.88 4.61
CA ASP A 165 13.72 -4.40 3.26
C ASP A 165 12.49 -5.14 2.73
N VAL A 166 11.40 -4.41 2.49
CA VAL A 166 10.17 -4.97 1.93
C VAL A 166 9.97 -4.49 0.50
N LYS A 167 9.70 -5.42 -0.39
CA LYS A 167 9.34 -5.14 -1.79
C LYS A 167 7.94 -5.66 -2.05
N SER A 168 7.12 -4.83 -2.68
CA SER A 168 5.75 -5.20 -3.00
C SER A 168 5.41 -4.90 -4.45
N VAL A 169 4.70 -5.82 -5.07
CA VAL A 169 4.05 -5.64 -6.38
C VAL A 169 2.55 -5.73 -6.17
N THR A 170 1.85 -4.66 -6.52
CA THR A 170 0.39 -4.60 -6.40
C THR A 170 -0.25 -4.47 -7.77
N TRP A 171 -1.27 -5.29 -8.05
CA TRP A 171 -2.16 -5.15 -9.20
C TRP A 171 -3.57 -4.85 -8.72
N GLN A 172 -4.18 -3.83 -9.31
CA GLN A 172 -5.47 -3.33 -8.87
C GLN A 172 -6.41 -3.15 -10.07
N PRO A 173 -7.15 -4.21 -10.46
CA PRO A 173 -8.22 -4.12 -11.44
C PRO A 173 -9.44 -3.42 -10.84
N ARG A 174 -10.10 -2.57 -11.63
CA ARG A 174 -11.37 -1.91 -11.27
C ARG A 174 -12.30 -1.88 -12.47
N VAL A 175 -13.61 -2.01 -12.21
CA VAL A 175 -14.68 -1.80 -13.16
C VAL A 175 -15.81 -1.06 -12.46
N GLY A 176 -16.45 -0.11 -13.12
CA GLY A 176 -17.47 0.68 -12.44
C GLY A 176 -18.38 1.45 -13.38
N TYR A 177 -19.25 2.21 -12.74
CA TYR A 177 -20.31 2.99 -13.35
C TYR A 177 -20.09 4.48 -13.11
N LEU A 178 -20.20 5.26 -14.20
CA LEU A 178 -20.06 6.72 -14.24
C LEU A 178 -21.43 7.37 -14.08
N ASN A 179 -21.58 8.27 -13.10
CA ASN A 179 -22.79 9.04 -12.87
C ASN A 179 -22.47 10.49 -12.51
N GLY A 180 -22.30 11.32 -13.51
CA GLY A 180 -21.87 12.70 -13.32
C GLY A 180 -20.50 12.78 -12.66
N PRO A 181 -20.38 13.49 -11.52
CA PRO A 181 -19.11 13.60 -10.79
C PRO A 181 -18.75 12.34 -9.99
N TRP A 182 -19.68 11.38 -9.87
CA TRP A 182 -19.51 10.15 -9.10
C TRP A 182 -19.11 8.99 -9.98
N VAL A 183 -18.22 8.15 -9.46
CA VAL A 183 -17.90 6.84 -10.03
C VAL A 183 -17.99 5.80 -8.93
N PHE A 184 -18.84 4.80 -9.11
CA PHE A 184 -18.94 3.65 -8.20
C PHE A 184 -18.27 2.46 -8.86
N PHE A 185 -17.42 1.76 -8.13
CA PHE A 185 -16.67 0.66 -8.71
C PHE A 185 -16.52 -0.54 -7.78
N ALA A 186 -16.36 -1.69 -8.40
CA ALA A 186 -15.84 -2.91 -7.79
C ALA A 186 -14.44 -3.17 -8.35
N GLY A 187 -13.59 -3.75 -7.53
CA GLY A 187 -12.22 -4.06 -7.89
C GLY A 187 -11.60 -5.08 -6.94
N GLY A 188 -10.30 -4.98 -6.81
CA GLY A 188 -9.56 -5.75 -5.82
C GLY A 188 -8.08 -5.42 -5.87
N TYR A 189 -7.40 -5.90 -4.84
CA TYR A 189 -5.96 -5.82 -4.70
C TYR A 189 -5.37 -7.22 -4.82
N TYR A 190 -4.49 -7.42 -5.77
CA TYR A 190 -3.56 -8.53 -5.77
C TYR A 190 -2.23 -7.98 -5.28
N ILE A 191 -1.81 -8.37 -4.07
CA ILE A 191 -0.59 -7.91 -3.43
C ILE A 191 0.34 -9.10 -3.27
N ASP A 192 1.53 -9.00 -3.86
CA ASP A 192 2.62 -9.96 -3.73
C ASP A 192 3.79 -9.25 -3.06
N THR A 193 4.08 -9.65 -1.82
CA THR A 193 5.09 -9.03 -0.98
C THR A 193 6.15 -10.06 -0.64
N GLU A 194 7.41 -9.70 -0.83
CA GLU A 194 8.56 -10.45 -0.35
C GLU A 194 9.06 -9.79 0.94
N GLU A 195 8.93 -10.50 2.07
CA GLU A 195 9.31 -10.03 3.38
C GLU A 195 10.34 -10.97 4.02
N LYS A 196 11.48 -10.42 4.38
CA LYS A 196 12.54 -11.12 5.12
C LYS A 196 12.90 -10.30 6.34
N HIS A 197 12.71 -10.89 7.50
CA HIS A 197 12.98 -10.24 8.78
C HIS A 197 14.09 -10.96 9.52
N GLN A 198 15.08 -10.19 9.97
CA GLN A 198 16.17 -10.70 10.79
C GLN A 198 16.30 -9.81 12.03
N GLY A 199 16.37 -10.43 13.19
CA GLY A 199 16.44 -9.69 14.43
C GLY A 199 16.86 -10.55 15.61
N ALA A 200 16.65 -10.03 16.82
CA ALA A 200 16.87 -10.77 18.04
C ALA A 200 15.78 -10.44 19.06
N ILE A 201 15.17 -11.48 19.61
CA ILE A 201 14.12 -11.40 20.63
C ILE A 201 14.73 -11.59 22.00
N ALA A 202 14.35 -10.74 22.97
CA ALA A 202 14.71 -10.91 24.36
C ALA A 202 13.74 -11.89 25.03
N LEU A 203 14.16 -13.14 25.23
CA LEU A 203 13.35 -14.14 25.93
C LEU A 203 13.67 -14.19 27.42
N PRO A 204 12.65 -14.23 28.31
CA PRO A 204 12.87 -14.36 29.75
C PRO A 204 13.66 -15.62 30.09
N GLY A 205 14.83 -15.45 30.73
CA GLY A 205 15.72 -16.54 31.16
C GLY A 205 16.67 -17.06 30.09
N LEU A 206 16.57 -16.66 28.85
CA LEU A 206 17.43 -17.07 27.74
C LEU A 206 18.27 -15.94 27.15
N GLY A 207 17.94 -14.68 27.49
CA GLY A 207 18.62 -13.50 26.92
C GLY A 207 18.16 -13.18 25.49
N SER A 208 19.02 -12.58 24.70
CA SER A 208 18.74 -12.20 23.32
C SER A 208 18.94 -13.39 22.39
N VAL A 209 17.89 -13.80 21.69
CA VAL A 209 17.88 -14.96 20.78
C VAL A 209 17.71 -14.45 19.34
N PRO A 210 18.70 -14.68 18.48
CA PRO A 210 18.57 -14.33 17.05
C PRO A 210 17.49 -15.16 16.38
N PHE A 211 16.73 -14.52 15.48
CA PHE A 211 15.76 -15.17 14.62
C PHE A 211 15.90 -14.71 13.17
N ASP A 212 15.48 -15.57 12.27
CA ASP A 212 15.30 -15.31 10.84
C ASP A 212 13.93 -15.88 10.45
N VAL A 213 13.04 -15.03 9.93
CA VAL A 213 11.69 -15.45 9.55
C VAL A 213 11.35 -14.93 8.16
N THR A 214 10.73 -15.80 7.38
CA THR A 214 10.11 -15.46 6.10
C THR A 214 8.61 -15.60 6.28
N LEU A 215 7.88 -14.52 6.02
CA LEU A 215 6.43 -14.45 6.12
C LEU A 215 5.81 -14.48 4.71
N GLN A 216 4.71 -15.19 4.59
CA GLN A 216 3.88 -15.21 3.38
C GLN A 216 2.45 -14.85 3.75
N SER A 217 1.84 -13.93 3.01
CA SER A 217 0.44 -13.55 3.22
C SER A 217 -0.51 -14.72 2.93
N ASN A 218 -1.48 -14.96 3.81
CA ASN A 218 -2.50 -16.02 3.70
C ASN A 218 -3.38 -15.85 2.45
N SER A 219 -3.48 -14.64 1.91
CA SER A 219 -4.24 -14.37 0.70
C SER A 219 -3.59 -13.29 -0.14
N LYS A 220 -3.40 -13.57 -1.44
CA LYS A 220 -2.85 -12.58 -2.38
C LYS A 220 -3.92 -11.67 -2.98
N PHE A 221 -5.18 -12.06 -3.00
CA PHE A 221 -6.27 -11.28 -3.61
C PHE A 221 -7.31 -10.85 -2.58
N ASN A 222 -7.62 -9.55 -2.58
CA ASN A 222 -8.61 -8.93 -1.70
C ASN A 222 -9.62 -8.16 -2.55
N PRO A 223 -10.89 -8.62 -2.66
CA PRO A 223 -11.94 -7.89 -3.39
C PRO A 223 -12.25 -6.56 -2.71
N SER A 224 -12.62 -5.56 -3.50
CA SER A 224 -12.90 -4.22 -3.01
C SER A 224 -14.11 -3.58 -3.68
N LEU A 225 -14.66 -2.58 -2.99
CA LEU A 225 -15.66 -1.65 -3.49
C LEU A 225 -15.19 -0.23 -3.22
N GLY A 226 -15.48 0.68 -4.13
CA GLY A 226 -15.05 2.04 -3.94
C GLY A 226 -15.92 3.07 -4.64
N VAL A 227 -15.65 4.30 -4.27
CA VAL A 227 -16.25 5.48 -4.85
C VAL A 227 -15.17 6.51 -5.16
N TYR A 228 -15.25 7.07 -6.34
CA TYR A 228 -14.49 8.25 -6.72
C TYR A 228 -15.45 9.41 -6.89
N TYR A 229 -15.01 10.60 -6.50
CA TYR A 229 -15.77 11.83 -6.63
C TYR A 229 -14.89 12.96 -7.15
N ARG A 230 -15.36 13.65 -8.21
CA ARG A 230 -14.73 14.82 -8.78
C ARG A 230 -15.43 16.08 -8.27
N PHE A 231 -14.79 16.83 -7.38
CA PHE A 231 -15.30 18.09 -6.83
C PHE A 231 -15.28 19.19 -7.88
N THR A 232 -14.18 19.26 -8.63
CA THR A 232 -13.94 20.22 -9.72
C THR A 232 -13.02 19.58 -10.75
N ASP A 233 -12.71 20.26 -11.85
CA ASP A 233 -11.71 19.79 -12.83
C ASP A 233 -10.29 19.68 -12.26
N HIS A 234 -10.08 20.23 -11.06
CA HIS A 234 -8.80 20.21 -10.37
C HIS A 234 -8.75 19.27 -9.15
N ALA A 235 -9.89 18.99 -8.53
CA ALA A 235 -9.92 18.30 -7.24
C ALA A 235 -10.76 17.02 -7.31
N GLU A 236 -10.16 15.92 -6.91
CA GLU A 236 -10.79 14.61 -6.91
C GLU A 236 -10.39 13.80 -5.68
N THR A 237 -11.23 12.85 -5.30
CA THR A 237 -10.98 11.93 -4.19
C THR A 237 -11.45 10.53 -4.53
N THR A 238 -10.81 9.54 -3.92
CA THR A 238 -11.21 8.14 -3.99
C THR A 238 -11.24 7.55 -2.60
N LEU A 239 -12.31 6.84 -2.29
CA LEU A 239 -12.38 5.95 -1.12
C LEU A 239 -12.62 4.53 -1.65
N GLU A 240 -11.78 3.59 -1.23
CA GLU A 240 -11.91 2.18 -1.57
C GLU A 240 -11.72 1.32 -0.33
N LEU A 241 -12.62 0.38 -0.13
CA LEU A 241 -12.62 -0.56 0.98
C LEU A 241 -12.53 -1.97 0.41
N GLY A 242 -11.55 -2.72 0.87
CA GLY A 242 -11.37 -4.12 0.51
C GLY A 242 -11.61 -5.02 1.72
N GLY A 243 -12.10 -6.22 1.48
CA GLY A 243 -12.34 -7.20 2.54
C GLY A 243 -12.53 -8.61 2.02
N GLY A 244 -11.99 -9.57 2.75
CA GLY A 244 -12.11 -11.01 2.45
C GLY A 244 -10.80 -11.76 2.66
N ASN A 245 -10.93 -13.06 2.87
CA ASN A 245 -9.80 -13.99 3.01
C ASN A 245 -8.78 -13.59 4.10
N GLY A 246 -9.26 -13.06 5.25
CA GLY A 246 -8.37 -12.65 6.35
C GLY A 246 -7.60 -11.36 6.10
N ARG A 247 -8.00 -10.56 5.08
CA ARG A 247 -7.38 -9.28 4.76
C ARG A 247 -8.43 -8.18 4.68
N GLN A 248 -8.12 -7.02 5.25
CA GLN A 248 -8.91 -5.80 5.11
C GLN A 248 -8.01 -4.66 4.61
N THR A 249 -8.51 -3.85 3.69
CA THR A 249 -7.80 -2.69 3.17
C THR A 249 -8.69 -1.46 3.13
N THR A 250 -8.11 -0.30 3.39
CA THR A 250 -8.75 0.99 3.15
C THR A 250 -7.79 1.89 2.40
N LEU A 251 -8.24 2.47 1.31
CA LEU A 251 -7.53 3.52 0.59
C LEU A 251 -8.37 4.79 0.57
N LEU A 252 -7.79 5.88 1.03
CA LEU A 252 -8.31 7.23 0.83
C LEU A 252 -7.28 8.03 0.05
N ASN A 253 -7.66 8.52 -1.12
CA ASN A 253 -6.84 9.37 -1.96
C ASN A 253 -7.49 10.74 -2.11
N PHE A 254 -6.69 11.77 -2.13
CA PHE A 254 -7.06 13.11 -2.60
C PHE A 254 -6.03 13.56 -3.62
N THR A 255 -6.48 14.00 -4.80
CA THR A 255 -5.59 14.47 -5.88
C THR A 255 -6.00 15.86 -6.36
N TRP A 256 -5.00 16.72 -6.51
CA TRP A 256 -5.11 18.00 -7.19
C TRP A 256 -4.48 17.90 -8.58
N ARG A 257 -5.28 18.26 -9.62
CA ARG A 257 -4.86 18.18 -11.02
C ARG A 257 -4.64 19.57 -11.61
N PHE A 258 -3.66 19.67 -12.51
CA PHE A 258 -3.28 20.92 -13.16
C PHE A 258 -2.71 20.67 -14.57
N GLY A 259 -2.48 21.78 -15.33
CA GLY A 259 -2.07 21.73 -16.72
C GLY A 259 -3.27 21.58 -17.68
N GLY A 260 -3.09 21.88 -18.96
CA GLY A 260 -4.12 21.78 -20.03
C GLY A 260 -4.57 23.12 -20.52
#